data_a4e72b261eb08dd6531d893972f73c37
#
_entry.id   a4e72b261eb08dd6531d893972f73c37
#
_cell.length_a   1.000
_cell.length_b   1.000
_cell.length_c   1.000
_cell.angle_alpha   90.00
_cell.angle_beta   90.00
_cell.angle_gamma   90.00
#
_symmetry.space_group_name_H-M   'P 1'
#
loop_
_entity.id
_entity.type
_entity.pdbx_description
1 polymer ?
#
loop_
_entity_poly.entity_id
_entity_poly.type
_entity_poly.pdbx_seq_one_letter_code
_entity_poly.pdbx_strand_id
1 'polypeptide(L)'
;AEAQQQLEIAESYKSEIESKTAQYESIYNGLSAEYQELLAQEQAAQSQAAAAASAAYFPSVSNGSSSQGSSSRPSANLGGSSAVERAYSAIGLPYVYGASSPSAFDCSGLVSWALTGNFGHAYLSQDFWAMPEVSDPRPGDVVACHAGHCGLYIGDGQMIEAPHTGATVRISAVRGKIVRP
;
A
#
# COMPACT_ATOMS: atom_id res chain seq x y z
N ALA A 1 -24.82 41.85 -11.53
CA ALA A 1 -23.87 42.40 -10.55
C ALA A 1 -23.35 41.28 -9.63
N GLU A 2 -24.18 40.48 -8.97
CA GLU A 2 -23.80 39.45 -8.02
C GLU A 2 -23.02 38.30 -8.67
N ALA A 3 -23.44 37.79 -9.83
CA ALA A 3 -22.75 36.75 -10.58
C ALA A 3 -21.35 37.16 -11.07
N GLN A 4 -21.17 38.42 -11.44
CA GLN A 4 -19.86 38.93 -11.83
C GLN A 4 -18.92 39.05 -10.65
N GLN A 5 -19.40 39.44 -9.48
CA GLN A 5 -18.60 39.48 -8.25
C GLN A 5 -18.18 38.10 -7.78
N GLN A 6 -19.04 37.10 -7.92
CA GLN A 6 -18.68 35.69 -7.61
C GLN A 6 -17.64 35.14 -8.59
N LEU A 7 -17.70 35.52 -9.87
CA LEU A 7 -16.71 35.12 -10.87
C LEU A 7 -15.32 35.70 -10.55
N GLU A 8 -15.25 37.00 -10.23
CA GLU A 8 -13.99 37.65 -9.84
C GLU A 8 -13.36 37.00 -8.59
N ILE A 9 -14.21 36.68 -7.60
CA ILE A 9 -13.73 35.95 -6.39
C ILE A 9 -13.20 34.56 -6.75
N ALA A 10 -13.91 33.82 -7.61
CA ALA A 10 -13.48 32.48 -8.05
C ALA A 10 -12.16 32.54 -8.85
N GLU A 11 -11.99 33.53 -9.72
CA GLU A 11 -10.74 33.75 -10.47
C GLU A 11 -9.58 34.13 -9.54
N SER A 12 -9.84 34.93 -8.53
CA SER A 12 -8.84 35.26 -7.50
C SER A 12 -8.39 34.05 -6.71
N TYR A 13 -9.32 33.20 -6.25
CA TYR A 13 -8.97 31.96 -5.57
C TYR A 13 -8.22 30.99 -6.48
N LYS A 14 -8.62 30.87 -7.74
CA LYS A 14 -7.90 30.05 -8.71
C LYS A 14 -6.45 30.50 -8.86
N SER A 15 -6.22 31.79 -9.05
CA SER A 15 -4.88 32.38 -9.16
C SER A 15 -4.05 32.17 -7.88
N GLU A 16 -4.66 32.27 -6.69
CA GLU A 16 -3.99 32.01 -5.42
C GLU A 16 -3.60 30.53 -5.28
N ILE A 17 -4.49 29.61 -5.66
CA ILE A 17 -4.23 28.17 -5.66
C ILE A 17 -3.08 27.83 -6.62
N GLU A 18 -3.10 28.34 -7.84
CA GLU A 18 -2.04 28.12 -8.84
C GLU A 18 -0.69 28.64 -8.32
N SER A 19 -0.67 29.82 -7.71
CA SER A 19 0.53 30.42 -7.11
C SER A 19 1.07 29.55 -5.96
N LYS A 20 0.21 29.09 -5.05
CA LYS A 20 0.62 28.23 -3.95
C LYS A 20 1.09 26.87 -4.44
N THR A 21 0.44 26.31 -5.45
CA THR A 21 0.86 25.04 -6.06
C THR A 21 2.27 25.17 -6.63
N ALA A 22 2.54 26.22 -7.39
CA ALA A 22 3.87 26.49 -7.94
C ALA A 22 4.93 26.71 -6.84
N GLN A 23 4.56 27.35 -5.72
CA GLN A 23 5.43 27.50 -4.56
C GLN A 23 5.74 26.14 -3.92
N TYR A 24 4.74 25.30 -3.72
CA TYR A 24 4.95 23.95 -3.15
C TYR A 24 5.77 23.06 -4.07
N GLU A 25 5.55 23.12 -5.38
CA GLU A 25 6.40 22.41 -6.36
C GLU A 25 7.85 22.91 -6.32
N SER A 26 8.05 24.22 -6.20
CA SER A 26 9.40 24.80 -6.07
C SER A 26 10.09 24.36 -4.77
N ILE A 27 9.36 24.34 -3.66
CA ILE A 27 9.88 23.87 -2.37
C ILE A 27 10.20 22.37 -2.44
N TYR A 28 9.32 21.58 -3.03
CA TYR A 28 9.52 20.13 -3.20
C TYR A 28 10.74 19.82 -4.09
N ASN A 29 10.88 20.55 -5.19
CA ASN A 29 12.01 20.42 -6.10
C ASN A 29 13.31 21.04 -5.54
N GLY A 30 13.17 21.98 -4.60
CA GLY A 30 14.28 22.65 -3.91
C GLY A 30 14.76 21.95 -2.65
N LEU A 31 14.16 20.81 -2.27
CA LEU A 31 14.72 19.94 -1.25
C LEU A 31 16.17 19.61 -1.64
N SER A 32 17.11 19.94 -0.75
CA SER A 32 18.55 19.75 -1.06
C SER A 32 18.80 18.32 -1.51
N ALA A 33 19.72 18.14 -2.45
CA ALA A 33 20.13 16.83 -2.93
C ALA A 33 20.50 15.88 -1.78
N GLU A 34 21.03 16.41 -0.71
CA GLU A 34 21.40 15.73 0.52
C GLU A 34 20.17 15.11 1.23
N TYR A 35 19.04 15.83 1.28
CA TYR A 35 17.81 15.30 1.88
C TYR A 35 17.17 14.21 1.00
N GLN A 36 17.24 14.38 -0.32
CA GLN A 36 16.78 13.35 -1.26
C GLN A 36 17.65 12.08 -1.18
N GLU A 37 18.96 12.24 -1.01
CA GLU A 37 19.88 11.12 -0.82
C GLU A 37 19.62 10.42 0.51
N LEU A 38 19.36 11.17 1.59
CA LEU A 38 19.02 10.60 2.90
C LEU A 38 17.70 9.81 2.86
N LEU A 39 16.67 10.34 2.19
CA LEU A 39 15.42 9.63 1.97
C LEU A 39 15.62 8.35 1.15
N ALA A 40 16.45 8.41 0.10
CA ALA A 40 16.76 7.24 -0.72
C ALA A 40 17.53 6.18 0.09
N GLN A 41 18.45 6.58 0.96
CA GLN A 41 19.17 5.68 1.85
C GLN A 41 18.22 5.03 2.88
N GLU A 42 17.32 5.81 3.47
CA GLU A 42 16.32 5.29 4.41
C GLU A 42 15.37 4.30 3.75
N GLN A 43 14.89 4.62 2.54
CA GLN A 43 14.04 3.71 1.74
C GLN A 43 14.79 2.43 1.35
N ALA A 44 16.06 2.53 0.98
CA ALA A 44 16.89 1.37 0.67
C ALA A 44 17.10 0.48 1.91
N ALA A 45 17.35 1.07 3.07
CA ALA A 45 17.50 0.35 4.34
C ALA A 45 16.20 -0.36 4.74
N GLN A 46 15.05 0.31 4.61
CA GLN A 46 13.73 -0.28 4.87
C GLN A 46 13.41 -1.42 3.90
N SER A 47 13.74 -1.25 2.62
CA SER A 47 13.55 -2.30 1.60
C SER A 47 14.43 -3.52 1.86
N GLN A 48 15.66 -3.33 2.31
CA GLN A 48 16.57 -4.42 2.69
C GLN A 48 16.07 -5.14 3.95
N ALA A 49 15.59 -4.41 4.95
CA ALA A 49 15.01 -4.99 6.17
C ALA A 49 13.74 -5.81 5.83
N ALA A 50 12.92 -5.32 4.91
CA ALA A 50 11.73 -6.02 4.43
C ALA A 50 12.08 -7.29 3.64
N ALA A 51 13.11 -7.21 2.77
CA ALA A 51 13.60 -8.36 2.03
C ALA A 51 14.16 -9.46 2.97
N ALA A 52 14.85 -9.05 4.03
CA ALA A 52 15.34 -9.96 5.06
C ALA A 52 14.18 -10.60 5.85
N ALA A 53 13.15 -9.82 6.21
CA ALA A 53 11.95 -10.33 6.88
C ALA A 53 11.17 -11.29 5.97
N SER A 54 11.04 -10.96 4.69
CA SER A 54 10.42 -11.82 3.68
C SER A 54 11.18 -13.13 3.49
N ALA A 55 12.53 -13.09 3.43
CA ALA A 55 13.37 -14.25 3.32
C ALA A 55 13.30 -15.16 4.56
N ALA A 56 13.09 -14.59 5.75
CA ALA A 56 12.90 -15.33 6.99
C ALA A 56 11.53 -16.02 7.04
N TYR A 57 10.50 -15.37 6.47
CA TYR A 57 9.14 -15.92 6.42
C TYR A 57 8.94 -16.95 5.29
N PHE A 58 9.68 -16.78 4.18
CA PHE A 58 9.70 -17.72 3.05
C PHE A 58 11.12 -18.30 2.87
N PRO A 59 11.55 -19.27 3.68
CA PRO A 59 12.85 -19.89 3.49
C PRO A 59 12.90 -20.49 2.09
N SER A 60 13.91 -20.11 1.33
CA SER A 60 14.17 -20.56 -0.04
C SER A 60 14.04 -22.08 -0.14
N VAL A 61 13.04 -22.56 -0.84
CA VAL A 61 12.99 -23.95 -1.28
C VAL A 61 14.01 -24.06 -2.41
N SER A 62 15.25 -24.37 -2.06
CA SER A 62 16.26 -24.70 -3.05
C SER A 62 15.79 -25.86 -3.89
N ASN A 63 15.78 -25.63 -5.18
CA ASN A 63 15.42 -26.53 -6.25
C ASN A 63 16.20 -27.86 -6.13
N GLY A 64 15.55 -28.90 -5.68
CA GLY A 64 16.06 -30.28 -5.64
C GLY A 64 15.08 -31.16 -6.40
N SER A 65 15.57 -31.69 -7.51
CA SER A 65 14.92 -32.55 -8.49
C SER A 65 14.17 -33.74 -7.89
N SER A 66 12.98 -34.01 -8.41
CA SER A 66 12.27 -35.27 -8.60
C SER A 66 12.26 -36.30 -7.48
N SER A 67 11.07 -36.58 -6.91
CA SER A 67 10.43 -37.92 -6.99
C SER A 67 9.00 -37.88 -6.46
N GLN A 68 8.11 -38.59 -7.17
CA GLN A 68 6.71 -38.83 -6.87
C GLN A 68 6.50 -39.39 -5.48
N GLY A 69 5.65 -38.71 -4.72
CA GLY A 69 5.10 -39.23 -3.48
C GLY A 69 3.73 -38.60 -3.28
N SER A 70 2.67 -39.33 -3.60
CA SER A 70 1.29 -38.99 -3.34
C SER A 70 1.09 -38.86 -1.83
N SER A 71 0.91 -37.64 -1.33
CA SER A 71 0.29 -37.39 -0.04
C SER A 71 -0.53 -36.11 -0.13
N SER A 72 -1.80 -36.27 0.22
CA SER A 72 -2.84 -35.25 0.27
C SER A 72 -2.37 -34.01 1.06
N ARG A 73 -1.89 -33.00 0.34
CA ARG A 73 -1.71 -31.66 0.87
C ARG A 73 -3.09 -31.03 1.03
N PRO A 74 -3.41 -30.44 2.18
CA PRO A 74 -4.52 -29.52 2.22
C PRO A 74 -4.24 -28.42 1.18
N SER A 75 -5.22 -28.11 0.35
CA SER A 75 -5.12 -27.00 -0.63
C SER A 75 -4.79 -25.72 0.15
N ALA A 76 -3.53 -25.40 0.22
CA ALA A 76 -3.10 -24.06 0.60
C ALA A 76 -3.69 -23.12 -0.44
N ASN A 77 -4.45 -22.13 0.01
CA ASN A 77 -5.03 -21.11 -0.84
C ASN A 77 -3.87 -20.30 -1.46
N LEU A 78 -3.40 -20.73 -2.65
CA LEU A 78 -2.26 -20.16 -3.37
C LEU A 78 -2.43 -18.66 -3.66
N GLY A 79 -3.67 -18.14 -3.57
CA GLY A 79 -3.96 -16.72 -3.69
C GLY A 79 -3.45 -15.87 -2.52
N GLY A 80 -3.49 -16.41 -1.29
CA GLY A 80 -3.05 -15.68 -0.10
C GLY A 80 -1.53 -15.44 -0.08
N SER A 81 -0.72 -16.48 -0.34
CA SER A 81 0.75 -16.34 -0.32
C SER A 81 1.24 -15.37 -1.40
N SER A 82 0.70 -15.41 -2.60
CA SER A 82 1.13 -14.51 -3.66
C SER A 82 0.68 -13.05 -3.40
N ALA A 83 -0.44 -12.80 -2.73
CA ALA A 83 -0.85 -11.46 -2.31
C ALA A 83 0.10 -10.89 -1.24
N VAL A 84 0.46 -11.71 -0.26
CA VAL A 84 1.40 -11.34 0.80
C VAL A 84 2.79 -11.05 0.21
N GLU A 85 3.29 -11.89 -0.69
CA GLU A 85 4.58 -11.66 -1.37
C GLU A 85 4.61 -10.33 -2.13
N ARG A 86 3.54 -10.03 -2.88
CA ARG A 86 3.42 -8.74 -3.56
C ARG A 86 3.45 -7.57 -2.57
N ALA A 87 2.67 -7.64 -1.49
CA ALA A 87 2.65 -6.59 -0.49
C ALA A 87 4.02 -6.37 0.17
N TYR A 88 4.76 -7.44 0.47
CA TYR A 88 6.14 -7.33 0.98
C TYR A 88 7.06 -6.64 -0.03
N SER A 89 6.94 -6.92 -1.32
CA SER A 89 7.77 -6.28 -2.35
C SER A 89 7.52 -4.78 -2.52
N ALA A 90 6.40 -4.27 -2.02
CA ALA A 90 6.05 -2.84 -2.05
C ALA A 90 6.56 -2.06 -0.83
N ILE A 91 7.10 -2.72 0.21
CA ILE A 91 7.57 -2.03 1.42
C ILE A 91 8.66 -1.02 1.05
N GLY A 92 8.57 0.17 1.63
CA GLY A 92 9.46 1.29 1.35
C GLY A 92 9.01 2.20 0.20
N LEU A 93 8.08 1.78 -0.66
CA LEU A 93 7.53 2.65 -1.69
C LEU A 93 6.70 3.77 -1.07
N PRO A 94 6.75 4.99 -1.64
CA PRO A 94 6.05 6.14 -1.09
C PRO A 94 4.53 6.00 -1.19
N TYR A 95 3.84 6.57 -0.19
CA TYR A 95 2.40 6.80 -0.29
C TYR A 95 2.14 7.98 -1.22
N VAL A 96 1.30 7.77 -2.22
CA VAL A 96 0.73 8.84 -3.06
C VAL A 96 -0.78 8.59 -3.18
N TYR A 97 -1.58 9.59 -2.81
CA TYR A 97 -3.04 9.47 -2.89
C TYR A 97 -3.51 9.16 -4.32
N GLY A 98 -4.37 8.17 -4.46
CA GLY A 98 -4.88 7.70 -5.75
C GLY A 98 -3.89 6.88 -6.58
N ALA A 99 -2.71 6.56 -6.05
CA ALA A 99 -1.71 5.79 -6.77
C ALA A 99 -1.90 4.27 -6.60
N SER A 100 -1.70 3.55 -7.70
CA SER A 100 -1.49 2.12 -7.75
C SER A 100 -0.52 1.84 -8.90
N SER A 101 0.78 1.85 -8.61
CA SER A 101 1.84 1.79 -9.62
C SER A 101 3.09 1.11 -9.07
N PRO A 102 4.07 0.71 -9.92
CA PRO A 102 5.32 0.13 -9.46
C PRO A 102 6.18 1.05 -8.56
N SER A 103 5.89 2.34 -8.51
CA SER A 103 6.69 3.34 -7.80
C SER A 103 5.98 3.97 -6.60
N ALA A 104 4.66 3.80 -6.46
CA ALA A 104 3.88 4.41 -5.38
C ALA A 104 2.52 3.75 -5.22
N PHE A 105 1.98 3.79 -4.00
CA PHE A 105 0.64 3.29 -3.69
C PHE A 105 -0.11 4.21 -2.74
N ASP A 106 -1.45 4.23 -2.83
CA ASP A 106 -2.30 4.53 -1.69
C ASP A 106 -2.76 3.23 -1.00
N CYS A 107 -3.53 3.32 0.08
CA CYS A 107 -3.93 2.16 0.86
C CYS A 107 -4.74 1.14 0.05
N SER A 108 -5.74 1.57 -0.69
CA SER A 108 -6.60 0.70 -1.50
C SER A 108 -5.93 0.24 -2.79
N GLY A 109 -5.06 1.05 -3.38
CA GLY A 109 -4.23 0.69 -4.53
C GLY A 109 -3.24 -0.41 -4.21
N LEU A 110 -2.58 -0.33 -3.05
CA LEU A 110 -1.69 -1.37 -2.54
C LEU A 110 -2.44 -2.70 -2.36
N VAL A 111 -3.57 -2.67 -1.64
CA VAL A 111 -4.35 -3.88 -1.35
C VAL A 111 -4.95 -4.47 -2.63
N SER A 112 -5.52 -3.64 -3.51
CA SER A 112 -6.06 -4.10 -4.80
C SER A 112 -4.99 -4.77 -5.66
N TRP A 113 -3.82 -4.15 -5.78
CA TRP A 113 -2.70 -4.74 -6.52
C TRP A 113 -2.19 -6.02 -5.85
N ALA A 114 -2.05 -6.03 -4.52
CA ALA A 114 -1.63 -7.22 -3.81
C ALA A 114 -2.58 -8.40 -4.05
N LEU A 115 -3.89 -8.19 -4.04
CA LEU A 115 -4.89 -9.23 -4.28
C LEU A 115 -4.92 -9.69 -5.74
N THR A 116 -4.89 -8.77 -6.69
CA THR A 116 -5.16 -9.06 -8.11
C THR A 116 -3.91 -9.28 -8.95
N GLY A 117 -2.76 -8.72 -8.53
CA GLY A 117 -1.54 -8.63 -9.34
C GLY A 117 -1.59 -7.53 -10.41
N ASN A 118 -2.69 -6.81 -10.54
CA ASN A 118 -2.87 -5.75 -11.52
C ASN A 118 -2.88 -4.38 -10.85
N PHE A 119 -2.19 -3.40 -11.43
CA PHE A 119 -2.25 -2.02 -10.96
C PHE A 119 -3.64 -1.44 -11.21
N GLY A 120 -4.12 -0.64 -10.27
CA GLY A 120 -5.43 -0.02 -10.27
C GLY A 120 -6.16 -0.24 -8.94
N HIS A 121 -7.37 0.29 -8.84
CA HIS A 121 -8.22 0.19 -7.67
C HIS A 121 -9.40 -0.75 -7.99
N ALA A 122 -9.17 -2.07 -7.89
CA ALA A 122 -10.24 -3.06 -8.02
C ALA A 122 -11.27 -2.94 -6.88
N TYR A 123 -10.80 -2.47 -5.71
CA TYR A 123 -11.58 -2.17 -4.52
C TYR A 123 -11.14 -0.84 -3.93
N LEU A 124 -12.06 -0.15 -3.29
CA LEU A 124 -11.78 1.01 -2.44
C LEU A 124 -11.85 0.62 -0.96
N SER A 125 -11.26 1.43 -0.08
CA SER A 125 -11.27 1.16 1.37
C SER A 125 -12.69 1.01 1.94
N GLN A 126 -13.64 1.78 1.42
CA GLN A 126 -15.05 1.71 1.80
C GLN A 126 -15.71 0.39 1.40
N ASP A 127 -15.29 -0.24 0.31
CA ASP A 127 -15.82 -1.53 -0.13
C ASP A 127 -15.41 -2.62 0.88
N PHE A 128 -14.15 -2.63 1.31
CA PHE A 128 -13.68 -3.53 2.36
C PHE A 128 -14.38 -3.25 3.70
N TRP A 129 -14.59 -1.98 4.05
CA TRP A 129 -15.31 -1.60 5.28
C TRP A 129 -16.75 -2.10 5.28
N ALA A 130 -17.41 -2.21 4.14
CA ALA A 130 -18.76 -2.72 4.00
C ALA A 130 -18.85 -4.26 4.12
N MET A 131 -17.74 -4.99 3.94
CA MET A 131 -17.73 -6.46 4.00
C MET A 131 -17.89 -6.97 5.45
N PRO A 132 -18.46 -8.18 5.62
CA PRO A 132 -18.53 -8.83 6.93
C PRO A 132 -17.13 -9.22 7.42
N GLU A 133 -16.96 -9.18 8.75
CA GLU A 133 -15.74 -9.65 9.41
C GLU A 133 -15.64 -11.18 9.32
N VAL A 134 -14.40 -11.67 9.10
CA VAL A 134 -14.13 -13.13 9.12
C VAL A 134 -13.79 -13.60 10.54
N SER A 135 -14.22 -14.81 10.87
CA SER A 135 -13.93 -15.44 12.16
C SER A 135 -12.59 -16.18 12.19
N ASP A 136 -12.02 -16.49 11.02
CA ASP A 136 -10.76 -17.22 10.86
C ASP A 136 -9.79 -16.44 9.94
N PRO A 137 -9.16 -15.34 10.43
CA PRO A 137 -8.24 -14.53 9.64
C PRO A 137 -7.06 -15.34 9.12
N ARG A 138 -6.68 -15.09 7.85
CA ARG A 138 -5.53 -15.74 7.20
C ARG A 138 -4.67 -14.71 6.48
N PRO A 139 -3.36 -14.91 6.38
CA PRO A 139 -2.51 -14.06 5.55
C PRO A 139 -3.08 -13.93 4.13
N GLY A 140 -3.19 -12.69 3.65
CA GLY A 140 -3.85 -12.34 2.40
C GLY A 140 -5.28 -11.83 2.54
N ASP A 141 -5.90 -11.92 3.72
CA ASP A 141 -7.13 -11.20 4.03
C ASP A 141 -6.87 -9.70 4.15
N VAL A 142 -7.90 -8.89 4.17
CA VAL A 142 -7.81 -7.43 4.21
C VAL A 142 -8.18 -6.91 5.59
N VAL A 143 -7.33 -6.03 6.15
CA VAL A 143 -7.65 -5.27 7.34
C VAL A 143 -8.41 -4.02 6.92
N ALA A 144 -9.71 -3.96 7.21
CA ALA A 144 -10.53 -2.77 7.07
C ALA A 144 -10.43 -1.94 8.36
N CYS A 145 -9.54 -0.95 8.37
CA CYS A 145 -9.30 -0.11 9.55
C CYS A 145 -10.49 0.82 9.83
N HIS A 146 -10.97 1.45 8.79
CA HIS A 146 -12.19 2.28 8.72
C HIS A 146 -12.55 2.51 7.24
N ALA A 147 -13.63 3.22 6.95
CA ALA A 147 -14.11 3.44 5.58
C ALA A 147 -13.07 4.13 4.64
N GLY A 148 -12.11 4.85 5.19
CA GLY A 148 -11.06 5.56 4.44
C GLY A 148 -9.69 4.91 4.47
N HIS A 149 -9.51 3.74 5.11
CA HIS A 149 -8.19 3.11 5.23
C HIS A 149 -8.25 1.59 5.35
N CYS A 150 -7.32 0.93 4.65
CA CYS A 150 -7.17 -0.51 4.65
C CYS A 150 -5.69 -0.94 4.56
N GLY A 151 -5.43 -2.20 4.88
CA GLY A 151 -4.13 -2.85 4.74
C GLY A 151 -4.29 -4.33 4.43
N LEU A 152 -3.22 -5.03 4.06
CA LEU A 152 -3.23 -6.46 3.84
C LEU A 152 -2.78 -7.19 5.11
N TYR A 153 -3.59 -8.14 5.59
CA TYR A 153 -3.24 -8.97 6.73
C TYR A 153 -2.14 -9.97 6.37
N ILE A 154 -1.10 -10.05 7.18
CA ILE A 154 0.05 -10.92 6.94
C ILE A 154 0.24 -11.99 8.02
N GLY A 155 -0.66 -12.07 8.99
CA GLY A 155 -0.55 -12.99 10.14
C GLY A 155 -0.08 -12.30 11.41
N ASP A 156 -0.12 -13.01 12.52
CA ASP A 156 0.42 -12.60 13.84
C ASP A 156 0.00 -11.21 14.31
N GLY A 157 -1.21 -10.78 13.96
CA GLY A 157 -1.72 -9.45 14.31
C GLY A 157 -1.05 -8.31 13.56
N GLN A 158 -0.40 -8.59 12.42
CA GLN A 158 0.31 -7.62 11.59
C GLN A 158 -0.37 -7.42 10.22
N MET A 159 -0.19 -6.24 9.66
CA MET A 159 -0.61 -5.89 8.30
C MET A 159 0.46 -5.09 7.58
N ILE A 160 0.43 -5.12 6.24
CA ILE A 160 1.16 -4.20 5.39
C ILE A 160 0.19 -3.14 4.90
N GLU A 161 0.57 -1.87 5.04
CA GLU A 161 -0.26 -0.72 4.68
C GLU A 161 0.53 0.37 3.98
N ALA A 162 -0.13 1.14 3.11
CA ALA A 162 0.31 2.45 2.66
C ALA A 162 -0.46 3.50 3.49
N PRO A 163 0.15 4.13 4.52
CA PRO A 163 -0.63 4.76 5.58
C PRO A 163 -1.18 6.15 5.22
N HIS A 164 -0.35 7.07 4.75
CA HIS A 164 -0.73 8.46 4.43
C HIS A 164 0.40 9.18 3.69
N THR A 165 0.09 10.35 3.12
CA THR A 165 1.07 11.23 2.47
C THR A 165 2.26 11.54 3.39
N GLY A 166 3.45 11.47 2.87
CA GLY A 166 4.71 11.65 3.59
C GLY A 166 5.24 10.41 4.30
N ALA A 167 4.55 9.28 4.19
CA ALA A 167 5.00 7.99 4.70
C ALA A 167 5.23 6.99 3.55
N THR A 168 5.83 5.85 3.88
CA THR A 168 6.05 4.75 2.96
C THR A 168 5.20 3.53 3.33
N VAL A 169 5.06 2.60 2.41
CA VAL A 169 4.48 1.27 2.66
C VAL A 169 5.28 0.58 3.76
N ARG A 170 4.60 0.04 4.76
CA ARG A 170 5.24 -0.51 5.95
C ARG A 170 4.41 -1.61 6.60
N ILE A 171 5.06 -2.36 7.52
CA ILE A 171 4.37 -3.27 8.43
C ILE A 171 3.87 -2.47 9.64
N SER A 172 2.64 -2.76 10.06
CA SER A 172 1.99 -2.16 11.24
C SER A 172 1.16 -3.21 11.98
N ALA A 173 0.82 -2.94 13.23
CA ALA A 173 -0.15 -3.77 13.96
C ALA A 173 -1.54 -3.64 13.34
N VAL A 174 -2.30 -4.72 13.34
CA VAL A 174 -3.70 -4.75 12.90
C VAL A 174 -4.53 -3.77 13.76
N ARG A 175 -5.34 -2.95 13.09
CA ARG A 175 -6.29 -2.04 13.72
C ARG A 175 -7.56 -1.97 12.87
N GLY A 176 -8.60 -2.58 13.34
CA GLY A 176 -9.88 -2.70 12.64
C GLY A 176 -10.30 -4.16 12.47
N LYS A 177 -11.33 -4.38 11.68
CA LYS A 177 -11.83 -5.72 11.37
C LYS A 177 -11.07 -6.35 10.20
N ILE A 178 -11.02 -7.67 10.16
CA ILE A 178 -10.43 -8.41 9.04
C ILE A 178 -11.56 -8.97 8.19
N VAL A 179 -11.47 -8.78 6.88
CA VAL A 179 -12.48 -9.17 5.89
C VAL A 179 -11.84 -9.96 4.75
N ARG A 180 -12.64 -10.73 4.02
CA ARG A 180 -12.17 -11.52 2.87
C ARG A 180 -13.00 -11.15 1.65
N PRO A 181 -12.39 -10.50 0.61
CA PRO A 181 -13.05 -10.19 -0.66
C PRO A 181 -13.19 -11.41 -1.57
#